data_b48af4e4b24e37db666158db04ba049c
#
_entry.id   b48af4e4b24e37db666158db04ba049c
#
_cell.length_a   1.000
_cell.length_b   1.000
_cell.length_c   1.000
_cell.angle_alpha   90.00
_cell.angle_beta   90.00
_cell.angle_gamma   90.00
#
_symmetry.space_group_name_H-M   'P 1'
#
loop_
_entity.id
_entity.type
_entity.pdbx_description
1 polymer ?
#
loop_
_entity_poly.entity_id
_entity_poly.type
_entity_poly.pdbx_seq_one_letter_code
_entity_poly.pdbx_strand_id
1 'polypeptide(L)'
;MPVCWPWFGNLALNPQSVQAMRHSDEPATAHGLVRTREWEVLEIDDAGEALHIELGLPHIEGGLPGWPHDVALTLSIRLDTQLHISLTSHNRSDIPVSISQALHSYFAVSDVRKVQVQGVEGLTYIDTLKDWEHIKQSGDLTFSGETDRIYLDTPQQLSIVDPAWSRTLELTSRGSRTAVIWNPWIDKTASFKDMAADGWQRMLCIETANVMDDVITLEPGASHTLGVSIASKRLKA
;
A
#
# COMPACT_ATOMS: atom_id res chain seq x y z
N MET A 1 7.57 4.49 -3.93
CA MET A 1 6.42 3.89 -3.22
C MET A 1 5.90 4.90 -2.20
N PRO A 2 4.76 5.54 -2.43
CA PRO A 2 4.14 6.41 -1.43
C PRO A 2 3.66 5.63 -0.21
N VAL A 3 3.68 6.27 0.96
CA VAL A 3 3.06 5.77 2.18
C VAL A 3 1.70 6.44 2.34
N CYS A 4 0.63 5.67 2.36
CA CYS A 4 -0.72 6.16 2.65
C CYS A 4 -0.99 5.98 4.14
N TRP A 5 -1.15 7.11 4.89
CA TRP A 5 -1.33 7.10 6.33
C TRP A 5 -1.82 8.48 6.82
N PRO A 6 -2.69 8.66 7.80
CA PRO A 6 -3.35 7.66 8.62
C PRO A 6 -4.68 7.16 8.04
N TRP A 7 -4.98 7.48 6.78
CA TRP A 7 -6.09 6.88 6.03
C TRP A 7 -5.68 6.59 4.59
N PHE A 8 -6.32 5.56 4.03
CA PHE A 8 -6.18 5.18 2.63
C PHE A 8 -7.30 5.80 1.78
N GLY A 9 -6.98 6.23 0.56
CA GLY A 9 -7.96 6.76 -0.38
C GLY A 9 -8.70 8.00 0.13
N ASN A 10 -9.99 8.07 -0.16
CA ASN A 10 -10.88 9.10 0.37
C ASN A 10 -11.28 8.76 1.81
N LEU A 11 -11.03 9.67 2.75
CA LEU A 11 -11.37 9.48 4.17
C LEU A 11 -12.85 9.13 4.38
N ALA A 12 -13.76 9.75 3.64
CA ALA A 12 -15.20 9.51 3.79
C ALA A 12 -15.63 8.07 3.44
N LEU A 13 -14.77 7.30 2.77
CA LEU A 13 -15.01 5.89 2.43
C LEU A 13 -14.33 4.92 3.39
N ASN A 14 -13.62 5.43 4.40
CA ASN A 14 -13.04 4.61 5.45
C ASN A 14 -14.07 4.25 6.53
N PRO A 15 -13.84 3.21 7.34
CA PRO A 15 -14.65 2.90 8.51
C PRO A 15 -14.78 4.10 9.47
N GLN A 16 -15.91 4.18 10.17
CA GLN A 16 -16.21 5.29 11.08
C GLN A 16 -15.14 5.49 12.16
N SER A 17 -14.49 4.40 12.61
CA SER A 17 -13.39 4.47 13.58
C SER A 17 -12.20 5.29 13.07
N VAL A 18 -11.88 5.18 11.79
CA VAL A 18 -10.79 5.96 11.14
C VAL A 18 -11.24 7.40 10.89
N GLN A 19 -12.48 7.59 10.39
CA GLN A 19 -13.02 8.93 10.12
C GLN A 19 -13.06 9.78 11.40
N ALA A 20 -13.43 9.18 12.53
CA ALA A 20 -13.55 9.85 13.83
C ALA A 20 -12.21 10.37 14.38
N MET A 21 -11.06 9.88 13.88
CA MET A 21 -9.74 10.35 14.28
C MET A 21 -9.40 11.73 13.70
N ARG A 22 -10.10 12.19 12.68
CA ARG A 22 -9.85 13.49 12.08
C ARG A 22 -10.70 14.57 12.75
N HIS A 23 -10.05 15.64 13.21
CA HIS A 23 -10.65 16.80 13.87
C HIS A 23 -10.45 18.05 13.00
N SER A 24 -11.11 18.11 11.84
CA SER A 24 -11.05 19.26 10.93
C SER A 24 -12.22 19.25 9.97
N ASP A 25 -12.80 20.42 9.72
CA ASP A 25 -13.85 20.64 8.74
C ASP A 25 -13.32 20.85 7.32
N GLU A 26 -11.99 21.04 7.17
CA GLU A 26 -11.36 21.18 5.86
C GLU A 26 -11.42 19.85 5.08
N PRO A 27 -11.55 19.89 3.74
CA PRO A 27 -11.52 18.67 2.93
C PRO A 27 -10.28 17.80 3.20
N ALA A 28 -10.50 16.51 3.41
CA ALA A 28 -9.41 15.58 3.61
C ALA A 28 -8.67 15.32 2.30
N THR A 29 -7.33 15.36 2.33
CA THR A 29 -6.51 14.94 1.20
C THR A 29 -6.62 13.43 0.99
N ALA A 30 -6.65 12.97 -0.26
CA ALA A 30 -6.63 11.55 -0.55
C ALA A 30 -5.31 10.90 -0.07
N HIS A 31 -5.40 9.68 0.46
CA HIS A 31 -4.29 8.87 0.94
C HIS A 31 -3.53 9.46 2.15
N GLY A 32 -4.23 10.20 2.99
CA GLY A 32 -3.70 10.66 4.28
C GLY A 32 -2.77 11.86 4.21
N LEU A 33 -1.89 11.98 5.19
CA LEU A 33 -1.17 13.21 5.50
C LEU A 33 0.36 13.11 5.36
N VAL A 34 0.92 11.91 5.10
CA VAL A 34 2.37 11.71 5.19
C VAL A 34 3.07 11.49 3.85
N ARG A 35 2.31 11.20 2.78
CA ARG A 35 2.89 10.85 1.46
C ARG A 35 3.72 11.95 0.80
N THR A 36 3.52 13.21 1.18
CA THR A 36 4.22 14.39 0.65
C THR A 36 5.09 15.07 1.69
N ARG A 37 5.27 14.46 2.87
CA ARG A 37 6.14 14.99 3.91
C ARG A 37 7.57 14.51 3.73
N GLU A 38 8.49 15.31 4.21
CA GLU A 38 9.88 14.90 4.37
C GLU A 38 10.03 13.95 5.55
N TRP A 39 10.88 12.94 5.38
CA TRP A 39 11.24 11.98 6.39
C TRP A 39 12.72 12.15 6.75
N GLU A 40 13.05 12.00 8.02
CA GLU A 40 14.42 12.06 8.50
C GLU A 40 15.08 10.70 8.38
N VAL A 41 16.34 10.68 7.96
CA VAL A 41 17.18 9.48 8.00
C VAL A 41 17.62 9.28 9.45
N LEU A 42 17.17 8.20 10.07
CA LEU A 42 17.54 7.84 11.44
C LEU A 42 18.82 6.98 11.46
N GLU A 43 18.91 6.05 10.50
CA GLU A 43 20.04 5.13 10.41
C GLU A 43 20.29 4.71 8.95
N ILE A 44 21.55 4.54 8.59
CA ILE A 44 21.99 3.82 7.39
C ILE A 44 23.10 2.87 7.83
N ASP A 45 22.90 1.57 7.60
CA ASP A 45 23.89 0.52 7.82
C ASP A 45 24.10 -0.27 6.51
N ASP A 46 25.33 -0.22 5.97
CA ASP A 46 25.77 -0.94 4.77
C ASP A 46 26.96 -1.87 5.06
N ALA A 47 27.27 -2.10 6.33
CA ALA A 47 28.46 -2.82 6.80
C ALA A 47 28.35 -4.36 6.69
N GLY A 48 27.40 -4.89 5.94
CA GLY A 48 27.18 -6.32 5.89
C GLY A 48 26.73 -6.87 4.54
N GLU A 49 26.00 -7.97 4.58
CA GLU A 49 25.41 -8.60 3.39
C GLU A 49 24.12 -7.91 2.93
N ALA A 50 23.66 -6.88 3.64
CA ALA A 50 22.44 -6.14 3.36
C ALA A 50 22.62 -4.65 3.64
N LEU A 51 22.01 -3.81 2.82
CA LEU A 51 21.81 -2.39 3.11
C LEU A 51 20.55 -2.25 3.98
N HIS A 52 20.66 -1.55 5.10
CA HIS A 52 19.52 -1.17 5.94
C HIS A 52 19.42 0.36 6.03
N ILE A 53 18.21 0.89 5.83
CA ILE A 53 17.90 2.31 5.99
C ILE A 53 16.67 2.43 6.88
N GLU A 54 16.77 3.26 7.90
CA GLU A 54 15.64 3.61 8.74
C GLU A 54 15.30 5.10 8.61
N LEU A 55 14.03 5.37 8.32
CA LEU A 55 13.48 6.72 8.19
C LEU A 55 12.41 6.93 9.25
N GLY A 56 12.40 8.11 9.87
CA GLY A 56 11.38 8.53 10.82
C GLY A 56 10.57 9.71 10.30
N LEU A 57 9.26 9.73 10.56
CA LEU A 57 8.50 10.95 10.38
C LEU A 57 8.85 11.91 11.53
N PRO A 58 9.29 13.16 11.24
CA PRO A 58 9.58 14.14 12.28
C PRO A 58 8.39 14.33 13.22
N HIS A 59 8.65 14.37 14.52
CA HIS A 59 7.63 14.65 15.52
C HIS A 59 7.05 16.06 15.31
N ILE A 60 5.72 16.16 15.35
CA ILE A 60 5.00 17.41 15.23
C ILE A 60 4.21 17.61 16.52
N GLU A 61 4.56 18.65 17.27
CA GLU A 61 3.84 19.03 18.48
C GLU A 61 2.38 19.31 18.15
N GLY A 62 1.45 18.68 18.90
CA GLY A 62 0.02 18.77 18.62
C GLY A 62 -0.50 17.88 17.48
N GLY A 63 0.35 17.02 16.92
CA GLY A 63 -0.02 16.06 15.87
C GLY A 63 0.01 16.64 14.46
N LEU A 64 -0.52 15.88 13.49
CA LEU A 64 -0.64 16.31 12.11
C LEU A 64 -1.84 17.27 11.92
N PRO A 65 -1.85 18.14 10.90
CA PRO A 65 -2.94 19.08 10.67
C PRO A 65 -4.32 18.39 10.61
N GLY A 66 -5.20 18.76 11.54
CA GLY A 66 -6.53 18.16 11.66
C GLY A 66 -6.55 16.70 12.13
N TRP A 67 -5.40 16.19 12.64
CA TRP A 67 -5.25 14.85 13.17
C TRP A 67 -4.36 14.89 14.43
N PRO A 68 -4.91 15.29 15.59
CA PRO A 68 -4.16 15.65 16.79
C PRO A 68 -3.81 14.42 17.66
N HIS A 69 -3.15 13.43 17.07
CA HIS A 69 -2.72 12.21 17.76
C HIS A 69 -1.22 12.07 17.68
N ASP A 70 -0.59 11.68 18.78
CA ASP A 70 0.84 11.41 18.83
C ASP A 70 1.10 9.95 18.45
N VAL A 71 1.39 9.73 17.17
CA VAL A 71 1.80 8.42 16.66
C VAL A 71 3.14 8.57 15.95
N ALA A 72 4.14 7.86 16.45
CA ALA A 72 5.43 7.80 15.78
C ALA A 72 5.37 6.84 14.59
N LEU A 73 5.96 7.27 13.47
CA LEU A 73 6.11 6.45 12.27
C LEU A 73 7.59 6.20 11.98
N THR A 74 7.92 4.94 11.75
CA THR A 74 9.22 4.50 11.28
C THR A 74 9.06 3.66 10.02
N LEU A 75 9.80 4.00 8.96
CA LEU A 75 9.88 3.23 7.72
C LEU A 75 11.26 2.58 7.63
N SER A 76 11.28 1.26 7.71
CA SER A 76 12.51 0.47 7.57
C SER A 76 12.58 -0.11 6.16
N ILE A 77 13.73 0.04 5.51
CA ILE A 77 14.03 -0.49 4.18
C ILE A 77 15.28 -1.35 4.30
N ARG A 78 15.17 -2.63 3.97
CA ARG A 78 16.32 -3.53 3.94
C ARG A 78 16.44 -4.15 2.54
N LEU A 79 17.61 -4.07 1.95
CA LEU A 79 17.94 -4.65 0.66
C LEU A 79 19.07 -5.68 0.84
N ASP A 80 18.71 -6.93 0.58
CA ASP A 80 19.65 -8.06 0.43
C ASP A 80 19.39 -8.72 -0.94
N THR A 81 19.09 -10.01 -0.97
CA THR A 81 18.60 -10.70 -2.18
C THR A 81 17.14 -10.35 -2.49
N GLN A 82 16.46 -9.68 -1.57
CA GLN A 82 15.10 -9.19 -1.66
C GLN A 82 15.04 -7.73 -1.15
N LEU A 83 14.01 -7.02 -1.53
CA LEU A 83 13.67 -5.73 -0.97
C LEU A 83 12.61 -5.93 0.13
N HIS A 84 12.93 -5.55 1.36
CA HIS A 84 12.01 -5.57 2.50
C HIS A 84 11.67 -4.13 2.89
N ILE A 85 10.39 -3.84 3.01
CA ILE A 85 9.91 -2.52 3.43
C ILE A 85 8.88 -2.73 4.52
N SER A 86 9.00 -2.00 5.62
CA SER A 86 8.04 -2.06 6.71
C SER A 86 7.79 -0.68 7.31
N LEU A 87 6.51 -0.37 7.53
CA LEU A 87 6.02 0.81 8.20
C LEU A 87 5.54 0.42 9.59
N THR A 88 6.16 0.96 10.62
CA THR A 88 5.74 0.78 12.01
C THR A 88 5.07 2.03 12.51
N SER A 89 3.84 1.89 13.01
CA SER A 89 3.08 2.92 13.71
C SER A 89 3.08 2.61 15.20
N HIS A 90 3.51 3.55 16.03
CA HIS A 90 3.54 3.41 17.49
C HIS A 90 2.70 4.51 18.13
N ASN A 91 1.60 4.14 18.78
CA ASN A 91 0.70 5.09 19.44
C ASN A 91 1.33 5.56 20.76
N ARG A 92 1.69 6.84 20.81
CA ARG A 92 2.20 7.53 21.99
C ARG A 92 1.12 8.33 22.71
N SER A 93 -0.10 8.39 22.13
CA SER A 93 -1.25 9.04 22.76
C SER A 93 -1.76 8.22 23.95
N ASP A 94 -2.51 8.85 24.81
CA ASP A 94 -3.20 8.24 25.96
C ASP A 94 -4.59 7.67 25.61
N ILE A 95 -4.97 7.72 24.32
CA ILE A 95 -6.23 7.20 23.77
C ILE A 95 -5.98 6.20 22.64
N PRO A 96 -6.91 5.29 22.36
CA PRO A 96 -6.84 4.44 21.17
C PRO A 96 -6.89 5.25 19.89
N VAL A 97 -6.10 4.88 18.89
CA VAL A 97 -6.02 5.55 17.58
C VAL A 97 -6.30 4.54 16.48
N SER A 98 -7.31 4.81 15.65
CA SER A 98 -7.67 3.96 14.51
C SER A 98 -7.11 4.54 13.21
N ILE A 99 -6.45 3.69 12.43
CA ILE A 99 -5.81 4.05 11.16
C ILE A 99 -6.17 3.06 10.05
N SER A 100 -6.22 3.54 8.83
CA SER A 100 -6.03 2.71 7.63
C SER A 100 -4.77 3.15 6.91
N GLN A 101 -4.08 2.21 6.28
CA GLN A 101 -2.76 2.49 5.72
C GLN A 101 -2.45 1.60 4.52
N ALA A 102 -1.51 2.02 3.69
CA ALA A 102 -0.99 1.20 2.61
C ALA A 102 0.46 1.57 2.24
N LEU A 103 1.21 0.54 1.86
CA LEU A 103 2.45 0.66 1.11
C LEU A 103 2.08 0.62 -0.39
N HIS A 104 1.92 1.81 -0.99
CA HIS A 104 1.41 1.97 -2.36
C HIS A 104 2.49 1.66 -3.40
N SER A 105 2.81 0.39 -3.56
CA SER A 105 3.91 -0.09 -4.41
C SER A 105 3.53 -0.06 -5.88
N TYR A 106 4.39 0.59 -6.69
CA TYR A 106 4.31 0.59 -8.16
C TYR A 106 5.34 -0.37 -8.72
N PHE A 107 4.90 -1.32 -9.53
CA PHE A 107 5.75 -2.28 -10.21
C PHE A 107 5.87 -1.94 -11.69
N ALA A 108 7.10 -1.85 -12.19
CA ALA A 108 7.32 -1.82 -13.63
C ALA A 108 6.98 -3.21 -14.20
N VAL A 109 6.22 -3.24 -15.28
CA VAL A 109 5.85 -4.46 -16.01
C VAL A 109 6.10 -4.26 -17.50
N SER A 110 6.29 -5.35 -18.23
CA SER A 110 6.55 -5.31 -19.68
C SER A 110 5.36 -4.72 -20.45
N ASP A 111 4.16 -5.19 -20.13
CA ASP A 111 2.87 -4.74 -20.65
C ASP A 111 1.79 -5.31 -19.73
N VAL A 112 1.02 -4.43 -19.08
CA VAL A 112 -0.01 -4.84 -18.12
C VAL A 112 -1.03 -5.81 -18.72
N ARG A 113 -1.29 -5.75 -20.03
CA ARG A 113 -2.20 -6.65 -20.75
C ARG A 113 -1.65 -8.08 -20.89
N LYS A 114 -0.37 -8.29 -20.59
CA LYS A 114 0.35 -9.57 -20.77
C LYS A 114 0.82 -10.18 -19.45
N VAL A 115 0.63 -9.46 -18.34
CA VAL A 115 0.98 -9.97 -17.02
C VAL A 115 -0.25 -10.55 -16.32
N GLN A 116 0.02 -11.38 -15.31
CA GLN A 116 -1.00 -11.98 -14.45
C GLN A 116 -0.64 -11.74 -12.99
N VAL A 117 -1.65 -11.55 -12.14
CA VAL A 117 -1.47 -11.59 -10.69
C VAL A 117 -2.02 -12.90 -10.16
N GLN A 118 -1.15 -13.68 -9.54
CA GLN A 118 -1.46 -14.97 -8.93
C GLN A 118 -1.63 -14.85 -7.42
N GLY A 119 -2.35 -15.80 -6.82
CA GLY A 119 -2.67 -15.83 -5.40
C GLY A 119 -4.00 -15.16 -5.04
N VAL A 120 -4.74 -14.67 -6.02
CA VAL A 120 -6.04 -14.01 -5.83
C VAL A 120 -7.24 -14.88 -6.20
N GLU A 121 -7.03 -16.03 -6.81
CA GLU A 121 -8.11 -16.95 -7.20
C GLU A 121 -8.97 -17.34 -5.99
N GLY A 122 -10.29 -17.26 -6.17
CA GLY A 122 -11.27 -17.61 -5.14
C GLY A 122 -11.42 -16.57 -4.01
N LEU A 123 -10.61 -15.52 -3.97
CA LEU A 123 -10.78 -14.43 -3.01
C LEU A 123 -11.99 -13.55 -3.37
N THR A 124 -12.56 -12.91 -2.35
CA THR A 124 -13.52 -11.83 -2.56
C THR A 124 -12.76 -10.53 -2.71
N TYR A 125 -13.11 -9.72 -3.71
CA TYR A 125 -12.66 -8.35 -3.84
C TYR A 125 -13.83 -7.38 -3.92
N ILE A 126 -13.58 -6.14 -3.53
CA ILE A 126 -14.48 -5.01 -3.72
C ILE A 126 -14.04 -4.30 -5.00
N ASP A 127 -14.94 -4.19 -5.99
CA ASP A 127 -14.69 -3.45 -7.24
C ASP A 127 -15.13 -2.00 -7.05
N THR A 128 -14.18 -1.09 -6.85
CA THR A 128 -14.49 0.33 -6.59
C THR A 128 -15.06 1.04 -7.82
N LEU A 129 -14.89 0.45 -9.01
CA LEU A 129 -15.42 0.96 -10.28
C LEU A 129 -16.84 0.45 -10.56
N LYS A 130 -17.36 -0.47 -9.74
CA LYS A 130 -18.68 -1.08 -9.84
C LYS A 130 -19.47 -0.90 -8.55
N ASP A 131 -19.72 0.33 -8.18
CA ASP A 131 -20.53 0.68 -7.01
C ASP A 131 -20.14 -0.10 -5.73
N TRP A 132 -18.84 -0.41 -5.56
CA TRP A 132 -18.30 -1.15 -4.40
C TRP A 132 -18.86 -2.56 -4.26
N GLU A 133 -19.23 -3.21 -5.36
CA GLU A 133 -19.69 -4.60 -5.36
C GLU A 133 -18.63 -5.56 -4.83
N HIS A 134 -19.07 -6.53 -4.04
CA HIS A 134 -18.26 -7.66 -3.60
C HIS A 134 -18.33 -8.77 -4.65
N ILE A 135 -17.21 -9.05 -5.29
CA ILE A 135 -17.12 -10.01 -6.39
C ILE A 135 -16.11 -11.10 -6.05
N LYS A 136 -16.42 -12.35 -6.41
CA LYS A 136 -15.48 -13.45 -6.25
C LYS A 136 -14.56 -13.56 -7.47
N GLN A 137 -13.24 -13.53 -7.24
CA GLN A 137 -12.23 -13.68 -8.30
C GLN A 137 -12.26 -15.10 -8.88
N SER A 138 -12.32 -15.20 -10.20
CA SER A 138 -12.18 -16.46 -10.92
C SER A 138 -10.84 -16.49 -11.65
N GLY A 139 -10.01 -17.46 -11.33
CA GLY A 139 -8.67 -17.60 -11.89
C GLY A 139 -7.71 -16.48 -11.48
N ASP A 140 -6.53 -16.47 -12.11
CA ASP A 140 -5.56 -15.39 -11.96
C ASP A 140 -6.11 -14.06 -12.49
N LEU A 141 -5.72 -12.95 -11.89
CA LEU A 141 -6.13 -11.63 -12.38
C LEU A 141 -5.35 -11.27 -13.64
N THR A 142 -6.07 -10.97 -14.70
CA THR A 142 -5.57 -10.36 -15.96
C THR A 142 -6.23 -9.01 -16.18
N PHE A 143 -5.63 -8.17 -17.03
CA PHE A 143 -6.03 -6.78 -17.21
C PHE A 143 -6.55 -6.54 -18.64
N SER A 144 -7.80 -6.05 -18.75
CA SER A 144 -8.45 -5.67 -20.00
C SER A 144 -9.15 -4.31 -19.93
N GLY A 145 -8.98 -3.59 -18.82
CA GLY A 145 -9.58 -2.28 -18.53
C GLY A 145 -9.02 -1.69 -17.26
N GLU A 146 -9.51 -0.49 -16.89
CA GLU A 146 -9.22 0.10 -15.60
C GLU A 146 -9.53 -0.91 -14.48
N THR A 147 -8.63 -1.03 -13.55
CA THR A 147 -8.73 -1.97 -12.44
C THR A 147 -8.47 -1.22 -11.16
N ASP A 148 -9.41 -1.27 -10.23
CA ASP A 148 -9.28 -0.73 -8.88
C ASP A 148 -10.03 -1.65 -7.93
N ARG A 149 -9.29 -2.63 -7.36
CA ARG A 149 -9.87 -3.74 -6.60
C ARG A 149 -9.21 -3.86 -5.25
N ILE A 150 -10.02 -3.94 -4.21
CA ILE A 150 -9.59 -4.22 -2.84
C ILE A 150 -9.85 -5.70 -2.56
N TYR A 151 -8.81 -6.50 -2.53
CA TYR A 151 -8.90 -7.93 -2.19
C TYR A 151 -8.91 -8.11 -0.69
N LEU A 152 -9.87 -8.91 -0.21
CA LEU A 152 -10.06 -9.24 1.21
C LEU A 152 -9.46 -10.62 1.52
N ASP A 153 -8.97 -10.78 2.76
CA ASP A 153 -8.39 -12.03 3.25
C ASP A 153 -7.33 -12.63 2.32
N THR A 154 -6.46 -11.77 1.80
CA THR A 154 -5.37 -12.19 0.90
C THR A 154 -4.40 -13.14 1.60
N PRO A 155 -3.88 -14.16 0.89
CA PRO A 155 -2.75 -14.95 1.40
C PRO A 155 -1.54 -14.03 1.59
N GLN A 156 -0.59 -14.47 2.40
CA GLN A 156 0.63 -13.69 2.61
C GLN A 156 1.42 -13.45 1.30
N GLN A 157 1.30 -14.34 0.33
CA GLN A 157 2.06 -14.25 -0.91
C GLN A 157 1.15 -14.01 -2.13
N LEU A 158 1.45 -12.93 -2.85
CA LEU A 158 0.95 -12.65 -4.20
C LEU A 158 2.13 -12.65 -5.17
N SER A 159 1.85 -12.86 -6.46
CA SER A 159 2.90 -12.85 -7.48
C SER A 159 2.46 -12.12 -8.74
N ILE A 160 3.37 -11.35 -9.34
CA ILE A 160 3.21 -10.79 -10.69
C ILE A 160 4.03 -11.67 -11.64
N VAL A 161 3.36 -12.37 -12.54
CA VAL A 161 4.00 -13.15 -13.60
C VAL A 161 4.12 -12.28 -14.83
N ASP A 162 5.35 -12.02 -15.28
CA ASP A 162 5.69 -11.18 -16.45
C ASP A 162 6.49 -12.00 -17.45
N PRO A 163 5.82 -12.71 -18.39
CA PRO A 163 6.48 -13.61 -19.32
C PRO A 163 7.44 -12.90 -20.29
N ALA A 164 7.11 -11.69 -20.74
CA ALA A 164 7.94 -10.97 -21.70
C ALA A 164 9.29 -10.53 -21.10
N TRP A 165 9.35 -10.31 -19.79
CA TRP A 165 10.62 -10.08 -19.08
C TRP A 165 11.16 -11.35 -18.41
N SER A 166 10.56 -12.50 -18.69
CA SER A 166 10.96 -13.83 -18.16
C SER A 166 11.15 -13.82 -16.65
N ARG A 167 10.24 -13.15 -15.91
CA ARG A 167 10.34 -13.03 -14.46
C ARG A 167 9.00 -13.21 -13.75
N THR A 168 9.09 -13.57 -12.49
CA THR A 168 8.02 -13.47 -11.49
C THR A 168 8.49 -12.55 -10.37
N LEU A 169 7.67 -11.58 -9.99
CA LEU A 169 7.86 -10.82 -8.76
C LEU A 169 6.97 -11.45 -7.68
N GLU A 170 7.60 -11.92 -6.61
CA GLU A 170 6.89 -12.45 -5.45
C GLU A 170 6.81 -11.37 -4.38
N LEU A 171 5.61 -11.14 -3.87
CA LEU A 171 5.31 -10.18 -2.82
C LEU A 171 4.84 -10.96 -1.59
N THR A 172 5.55 -10.85 -0.48
CA THR A 172 5.15 -11.45 0.79
C THR A 172 4.77 -10.37 1.77
N SER A 173 3.46 -10.25 2.06
CA SER A 173 2.89 -9.26 2.97
C SER A 173 2.95 -9.74 4.41
N ARG A 174 3.07 -8.79 5.35
CA ARG A 174 3.03 -9.02 6.80
C ARG A 174 2.26 -7.90 7.48
N GLY A 175 1.47 -8.26 8.51
CA GLY A 175 0.66 -7.29 9.25
C GLY A 175 -0.55 -6.78 8.46
N SER A 176 -0.95 -7.49 7.41
CA SER A 176 -2.08 -7.15 6.55
C SER A 176 -2.80 -8.41 6.07
N ARG A 177 -4.11 -8.28 5.86
CA ARG A 177 -4.98 -9.26 5.21
C ARG A 177 -5.66 -8.71 3.96
N THR A 178 -5.30 -7.49 3.55
CA THR A 178 -5.88 -6.84 2.36
C THR A 178 -4.80 -6.39 1.40
N ALA A 179 -5.12 -6.43 0.12
CA ALA A 179 -4.28 -5.87 -0.94
C ALA A 179 -5.13 -5.05 -1.92
N VAL A 180 -4.59 -3.92 -2.37
CA VAL A 180 -5.21 -3.15 -3.45
C VAL A 180 -4.46 -3.42 -4.74
N ILE A 181 -5.18 -3.81 -5.79
CA ILE A 181 -4.60 -4.01 -7.12
C ILE A 181 -5.19 -2.96 -8.05
N TRP A 182 -4.31 -2.12 -8.59
CA TRP A 182 -4.71 -0.95 -9.36
C TRP A 182 -3.90 -0.77 -10.64
N ASN A 183 -4.63 -0.46 -11.72
CA ASN A 183 -4.07 0.08 -12.96
C ASN A 183 -5.06 1.11 -13.54
N PRO A 184 -4.61 2.35 -13.83
CA PRO A 184 -5.49 3.44 -14.28
C PRO A 184 -6.05 3.24 -15.69
N TRP A 185 -5.47 2.38 -16.51
CA TRP A 185 -5.83 2.21 -17.91
C TRP A 185 -5.73 3.53 -18.72
N ILE A 186 -6.38 3.60 -19.87
CA ILE A 186 -6.24 4.70 -20.85
C ILE A 186 -6.86 6.00 -20.31
N ASP A 187 -8.14 5.94 -19.98
CA ASP A 187 -8.94 7.15 -19.70
C ASP A 187 -8.52 7.82 -18.39
N LYS A 188 -8.29 7.02 -17.35
CA LYS A 188 -7.82 7.54 -16.07
C LYS A 188 -6.42 8.14 -16.17
N THR A 189 -5.53 7.49 -16.94
CA THR A 189 -4.17 8.01 -17.19
C THR A 189 -4.19 9.39 -17.84
N ALA A 190 -5.12 9.63 -18.76
CA ALA A 190 -5.24 10.92 -19.42
C ALA A 190 -5.57 12.07 -18.44
N SER A 191 -6.09 11.77 -17.26
CA SER A 191 -6.37 12.76 -16.22
C SER A 191 -5.16 13.11 -15.33
N PHE A 192 -4.07 12.34 -15.40
CA PHE A 192 -2.87 12.56 -14.61
C PHE A 192 -1.88 13.46 -15.35
N LYS A 193 -1.40 14.51 -14.66
CA LYS A 193 -0.41 15.45 -15.24
C LYS A 193 1.01 14.90 -15.24
N ASP A 194 1.29 13.98 -14.32
CA ASP A 194 2.64 13.48 -14.03
C ASP A 194 2.88 12.06 -14.57
N MET A 195 1.96 11.54 -15.41
CA MET A 195 2.08 10.24 -16.05
C MET A 195 2.06 10.38 -17.56
N ALA A 196 2.99 9.71 -18.25
CA ALA A 196 2.97 9.64 -19.71
C ALA A 196 1.67 8.97 -20.19
N ALA A 197 1.16 9.36 -21.36
CA ALA A 197 -0.11 8.86 -21.90
C ALA A 197 -0.15 7.32 -22.06
N ASP A 198 1.00 6.69 -22.24
CA ASP A 198 1.19 5.23 -22.33
C ASP A 198 1.68 4.61 -21.02
N GLY A 199 1.83 5.40 -19.95
CA GLY A 199 2.41 4.98 -18.68
C GLY A 199 1.66 3.81 -18.02
N TRP A 200 0.34 3.76 -18.19
CA TRP A 200 -0.53 2.68 -17.69
C TRP A 200 -0.11 1.29 -18.23
N GLN A 201 0.47 1.24 -19.42
CA GLN A 201 0.87 -0.04 -20.03
C GLN A 201 2.01 -0.72 -19.26
N ARG A 202 2.88 0.08 -18.65
CA ARG A 202 4.14 -0.37 -18.05
C ARG A 202 4.16 -0.30 -16.53
N MET A 203 3.02 -0.17 -15.89
CA MET A 203 2.91 -0.13 -14.44
C MET A 203 1.76 -1.00 -13.93
N LEU A 204 1.92 -1.48 -12.72
CA LEU A 204 0.90 -2.15 -11.94
C LEU A 204 1.13 -1.81 -10.47
N CYS A 205 0.08 -1.45 -9.75
CA CYS A 205 0.14 -1.37 -8.30
C CYS A 205 -0.38 -2.66 -7.66
N ILE A 206 0.39 -3.18 -6.70
CA ILE A 206 -0.08 -4.12 -5.68
C ILE A 206 0.31 -3.53 -4.35
N GLU A 207 -0.67 -3.11 -3.59
CA GLU A 207 -0.48 -2.38 -2.36
C GLU A 207 -0.77 -3.29 -1.18
N THR A 208 0.21 -3.47 -0.30
CA THR A 208 -0.02 -4.11 0.99
C THR A 208 -0.73 -3.10 1.89
N ALA A 209 -1.94 -3.41 2.35
CA ALA A 209 -2.80 -2.42 2.98
C ALA A 209 -3.53 -2.97 4.22
N ASN A 210 -3.87 -2.07 5.15
CA ASN A 210 -4.88 -2.31 6.18
C ASN A 210 -6.05 -1.38 5.89
N VAL A 211 -7.04 -1.87 5.18
CA VAL A 211 -8.22 -1.13 4.73
C VAL A 211 -9.50 -1.93 4.95
N MET A 212 -10.65 -1.30 4.83
CA MET A 212 -11.96 -1.91 5.08
C MET A 212 -12.02 -2.53 6.49
N ASP A 213 -12.35 -3.80 6.62
CA ASP A 213 -12.42 -4.50 7.91
C ASP A 213 -11.04 -4.85 8.50
N ASP A 214 -9.96 -4.58 7.75
CA ASP A 214 -8.57 -4.79 8.19
C ASP A 214 -7.92 -3.51 8.76
N VAL A 215 -8.69 -2.46 9.04
CA VAL A 215 -8.18 -1.25 9.72
C VAL A 215 -7.64 -1.59 11.10
N ILE A 216 -6.65 -0.83 11.55
CA ILE A 216 -5.94 -1.09 12.80
C ILE A 216 -6.36 -0.07 13.84
N THR A 217 -6.68 -0.55 15.05
CA THR A 217 -6.80 0.30 16.22
C THR A 217 -5.61 0.02 17.15
N LEU A 218 -4.86 1.07 17.42
CA LEU A 218 -3.68 1.03 18.29
C LEU A 218 -4.09 1.53 19.68
N GLU A 219 -4.07 0.66 20.67
CA GLU A 219 -4.20 1.05 22.07
C GLU A 219 -3.01 1.94 22.50
N PRO A 220 -3.13 2.72 23.58
CA PRO A 220 -2.00 3.48 24.13
C PRO A 220 -0.76 2.62 24.33
N GLY A 221 0.39 3.06 23.79
CA GLY A 221 1.65 2.32 23.83
C GLY A 221 1.76 1.15 22.84
N ALA A 222 0.69 0.81 22.11
CA ALA A 222 0.73 -0.28 21.14
C ALA A 222 1.42 0.12 19.84
N SER A 223 1.92 -0.89 19.14
CA SER A 223 2.54 -0.73 17.80
C SER A 223 1.95 -1.73 16.82
N HIS A 224 1.89 -1.33 15.56
CA HIS A 224 1.60 -2.21 14.43
C HIS A 224 2.62 -2.01 13.32
N THR A 225 3.02 -3.10 12.68
CA THR A 225 3.95 -3.06 11.54
C THR A 225 3.29 -3.65 10.30
N LEU A 226 3.12 -2.83 9.28
CA LEU A 226 2.73 -3.21 7.93
C LEU A 226 3.98 -3.42 7.10
N GLY A 227 4.16 -4.59 6.47
CA GLY A 227 5.37 -4.88 5.73
C GLY A 227 5.14 -5.65 4.43
N VAL A 228 6.07 -5.49 3.49
CA VAL A 228 6.16 -6.28 2.26
C VAL A 228 7.60 -6.64 1.95
N SER A 229 7.82 -7.90 1.58
CA SER A 229 9.08 -8.38 1.02
C SER A 229 8.88 -8.68 -0.47
N ILE A 230 9.79 -8.19 -1.32
CA ILE A 230 9.70 -8.30 -2.77
C ILE A 230 10.92 -9.04 -3.29
N ALA A 231 10.69 -10.17 -3.96
CA ALA A 231 11.72 -10.96 -4.62
C ALA A 231 11.46 -11.01 -6.14
N SER A 232 12.53 -10.96 -6.91
CA SER A 232 12.47 -11.19 -8.36
C SER A 232 13.06 -12.57 -8.68
N LYS A 233 12.25 -13.43 -9.30
CA LYS A 233 12.66 -14.76 -9.73
C LYS A 233 12.59 -14.88 -11.25
N ARG A 234 13.53 -15.59 -11.84
CA ARG A 234 13.49 -15.92 -13.26
C ARG A 234 12.40 -16.96 -13.50
N LEU A 235 11.54 -16.73 -14.50
CA LEU A 235 10.63 -17.78 -14.96
C LEU A 235 11.47 -18.96 -15.49
N LYS A 236 11.19 -20.15 -14.99
CA LYS A 236 11.75 -21.37 -15.58
C LYS A 236 11.08 -21.56 -16.93
N ALA A 237 11.90 -21.79 -17.97
CA ALA A 237 11.44 -22.16 -19.29
C ALA A 237 10.70 -23.48 -19.26
#